data_f2ab5000af1b71c5b825f309468c7869
#
_entry.id   f2ab5000af1b71c5b825f309468c7869
#
_cell.length_a   1.000
_cell.length_b   1.000
_cell.length_c   1.000
_cell.angle_alpha   90.00
_cell.angle_beta   90.00
_cell.angle_gamma   90.00
#
_symmetry.space_group_name_H-M   'P 1'
#
loop_
_entity.id
_entity.type
_entity.pdbx_description
1 polymer ?
#
loop_
_entity_poly.entity_id
_entity_poly.type
_entity_poly.pdbx_seq_one_letter_code
_entity_poly.pdbx_strand_id
1 'polypeptide(L)'
;MDKEQIKKNAEFLMKELPDMEIPGLAKVRCKYKKMVDFAKCIGITDKKYIGSEEEGIIACPAFANSYTVKAFYTLIPGVKLLQDGLKRDLALVPTKLLHTSNKYNWENCVPIKPGDILIAKGTFGKVWVHEESMRLFAEMLLTVKNQNDELVCQITSGVAIAAGGY
;
A
#
# COMPACT_ATOMS: atom_id res chain seq x y z
N MET A 1 11.75 8.49 23.28
CA MET A 1 12.72 9.11 22.32
C MET A 1 12.59 10.61 22.50
N ASP A 2 13.72 11.31 22.68
CA ASP A 2 13.74 12.76 22.78
C ASP A 2 13.57 13.45 21.41
N LYS A 3 13.39 14.78 21.42
CA LYS A 3 13.14 15.55 20.20
C LYS A 3 14.31 15.54 19.22
N GLU A 4 15.53 15.53 19.73
CA GLU A 4 16.73 15.55 18.91
C GLU A 4 16.90 14.24 18.14
N GLN A 5 16.69 13.10 18.82
CA GLN A 5 16.72 11.79 18.17
C GLN A 5 15.60 11.63 17.14
N ILE A 6 14.40 12.15 17.42
CA ILE A 6 13.30 12.13 16.44
C ILE A 6 13.68 12.92 15.19
N LYS A 7 14.29 14.11 15.36
CA LYS A 7 14.75 14.93 14.23
C LYS A 7 15.83 14.23 13.42
N LYS A 8 16.85 13.65 14.08
CA LYS A 8 17.91 12.87 13.42
C LYS A 8 17.33 11.70 12.62
N ASN A 9 16.38 10.97 13.19
CA ASN A 9 15.73 9.87 12.49
C ASN A 9 14.91 10.35 11.28
N ALA A 10 14.21 11.48 11.42
CA ALA A 10 13.45 12.08 10.34
C ALA A 10 14.35 12.48 9.16
N GLU A 11 15.44 13.19 9.44
CA GLU A 11 16.43 13.61 8.44
C GLU A 11 17.03 12.40 7.71
N PHE A 12 17.38 11.35 8.45
CA PHE A 12 17.85 10.10 7.89
C PHE A 12 16.80 9.46 6.94
N LEU A 13 15.55 9.34 7.37
CA LEU A 13 14.51 8.72 6.57
C LEU A 13 14.13 9.55 5.34
N MET A 14 14.10 10.87 5.44
CA MET A 14 13.89 11.77 4.30
C MET A 14 15.00 11.67 3.25
N LYS A 15 16.21 11.28 3.65
CA LYS A 15 17.33 11.07 2.73
C LYS A 15 17.33 9.67 2.11
N GLU A 16 17.06 8.63 2.89
CA GLU A 16 17.30 7.25 2.48
C GLU A 16 16.08 6.57 1.84
N LEU A 17 14.85 7.02 2.15
CA LEU A 17 13.66 6.38 1.61
C LEU A 17 13.30 6.77 0.16
N PRO A 18 13.43 8.05 -0.28
CA PRO A 18 13.02 8.41 -1.64
C PRO A 18 13.66 7.49 -2.69
N ASP A 19 12.82 6.99 -3.61
CA ASP A 19 13.18 6.06 -4.68
C ASP A 19 13.70 4.67 -4.23
N MET A 20 13.75 4.41 -2.92
CA MET A 20 14.15 3.10 -2.40
C MET A 20 13.10 2.04 -2.78
N GLU A 21 13.55 0.94 -3.39
CA GLU A 21 12.69 -0.21 -3.64
C GLU A 21 12.22 -0.84 -2.32
N ILE A 22 10.90 -1.08 -2.19
CA ILE A 22 10.33 -1.72 -1.02
C ILE A 22 10.58 -3.22 -1.10
N PRO A 23 11.29 -3.82 -0.14
CA PRO A 23 11.64 -5.24 -0.21
C PRO A 23 10.42 -6.15 -0.22
N GLY A 24 10.48 -7.21 -1.03
CA GLY A 24 9.46 -8.24 -1.08
C GLY A 24 8.30 -7.94 -2.01
N LEU A 25 7.22 -8.67 -1.81
CA LEU A 25 6.00 -8.52 -2.59
C LEU A 25 4.78 -8.89 -1.74
N ALA A 26 3.62 -8.29 -2.06
CA ALA A 26 2.36 -8.69 -1.45
C ALA A 26 1.51 -9.45 -2.48
N LYS A 27 0.98 -10.62 -2.08
CA LYS A 27 0.09 -11.45 -2.90
C LYS A 27 -1.32 -11.45 -2.35
N VAL A 28 -2.30 -11.27 -3.23
CA VAL A 28 -3.73 -11.30 -2.87
C VAL A 28 -4.49 -12.11 -3.91
N ARG A 29 -5.17 -13.17 -3.48
CA ARG A 29 -6.09 -13.93 -4.34
C ARG A 29 -7.47 -13.29 -4.33
N CYS A 30 -8.00 -12.98 -5.51
CA CYS A 30 -9.33 -12.41 -5.72
C CYS A 30 -10.36 -13.54 -5.78
N LYS A 31 -11.04 -13.79 -4.67
CA LYS A 31 -12.13 -14.80 -4.62
C LYS A 31 -13.43 -14.14 -5.06
N TYR A 32 -14.19 -14.81 -5.93
CA TYR A 32 -15.52 -14.40 -6.37
C TYR A 32 -16.38 -13.84 -5.24
N LYS A 33 -16.61 -14.69 -4.20
CA LYS A 33 -17.43 -14.28 -3.06
C LYS A 33 -16.98 -12.99 -2.40
N LYS A 34 -15.67 -12.79 -2.23
CA LYS A 34 -15.13 -11.54 -1.62
C LYS A 34 -15.37 -10.31 -2.49
N MET A 35 -15.27 -10.45 -3.81
CA MET A 35 -15.51 -9.36 -4.76
C MET A 35 -16.98 -8.94 -4.71
N VAL A 36 -17.89 -9.92 -4.78
CA VAL A 36 -19.35 -9.70 -4.73
C VAL A 36 -19.79 -9.14 -3.37
N ASP A 37 -19.35 -9.73 -2.27
CA ASP A 37 -19.69 -9.26 -0.92
C ASP A 37 -19.22 -7.82 -0.68
N PHE A 38 -18.01 -7.48 -1.17
CA PHE A 38 -17.48 -6.12 -1.07
C PHE A 38 -18.34 -5.13 -1.87
N ALA A 39 -18.68 -5.46 -3.13
CA ALA A 39 -19.51 -4.61 -3.98
C ALA A 39 -20.89 -4.37 -3.36
N LYS A 40 -21.53 -5.42 -2.84
CA LYS A 40 -22.83 -5.35 -2.15
C LYS A 40 -22.75 -4.52 -0.87
N CYS A 41 -21.68 -4.66 -0.10
CA CYS A 41 -21.48 -3.94 1.16
C CYS A 41 -21.43 -2.42 0.97
N ILE A 42 -20.92 -1.94 -0.17
CA ILE A 42 -20.89 -0.52 -0.53
C ILE A 42 -22.07 -0.08 -1.41
N GLY A 43 -23.12 -0.90 -1.51
CA GLY A 43 -24.38 -0.55 -2.17
C GLY A 43 -24.36 -0.66 -3.71
N ILE A 44 -23.39 -1.35 -4.30
CA ILE A 44 -23.38 -1.58 -5.77
C ILE A 44 -24.42 -2.62 -6.14
N THR A 45 -25.25 -2.31 -7.16
CA THR A 45 -26.32 -3.16 -7.70
C THR A 45 -26.07 -3.61 -9.13
N ASP A 46 -25.06 -3.08 -9.81
CA ASP A 46 -24.70 -3.42 -11.17
C ASP A 46 -24.26 -4.88 -11.28
N LYS A 47 -24.94 -5.67 -12.13
CA LYS A 47 -24.65 -7.09 -12.37
C LYS A 47 -23.22 -7.36 -12.80
N LYS A 48 -22.57 -6.42 -13.46
CA LYS A 48 -21.15 -6.50 -13.82
C LYS A 48 -20.23 -6.80 -12.63
N TYR A 49 -20.64 -6.43 -11.41
CA TYR A 49 -19.85 -6.57 -10.19
C TYR A 49 -20.45 -7.57 -9.18
N ILE A 50 -21.76 -7.86 -9.29
CA ILE A 50 -22.47 -8.70 -8.33
C ILE A 50 -23.22 -9.88 -8.96
N GLY A 51 -23.11 -10.07 -10.28
CA GLY A 51 -23.68 -11.19 -11.03
C GLY A 51 -23.04 -12.53 -10.68
N SER A 52 -23.35 -13.57 -11.44
CA SER A 52 -22.71 -14.88 -11.26
C SER A 52 -21.29 -14.90 -11.84
N GLU A 53 -20.49 -15.86 -11.39
CA GLU A 53 -19.13 -16.05 -11.93
C GLU A 53 -19.14 -16.44 -13.40
N GLU A 54 -20.17 -17.19 -13.82
CA GLU A 54 -20.41 -17.63 -15.22
C GLU A 54 -20.72 -16.45 -16.16
N GLU A 55 -21.33 -15.39 -15.62
CA GLU A 55 -21.60 -14.15 -16.37
C GLU A 55 -20.34 -13.29 -16.59
N GLY A 56 -19.17 -13.72 -16.06
CA GLY A 56 -17.90 -13.06 -16.28
C GLY A 56 -17.75 -11.76 -15.52
N ILE A 57 -18.17 -11.70 -14.25
CA ILE A 57 -18.03 -10.51 -13.41
C ILE A 57 -16.58 -10.06 -13.26
N ILE A 58 -16.42 -8.77 -12.97
CA ILE A 58 -15.13 -8.16 -12.59
C ILE A 58 -15.25 -7.51 -11.21
N ALA A 59 -14.12 -7.25 -10.57
CA ALA A 59 -14.12 -6.46 -9.33
C ALA A 59 -14.56 -5.02 -9.60
N CYS A 60 -15.36 -4.45 -8.69
CA CYS A 60 -15.64 -3.02 -8.74
C CYS A 60 -14.36 -2.21 -8.42
N PRO A 61 -14.20 -0.98 -8.95
CA PRO A 61 -12.98 -0.20 -8.74
C PRO A 61 -12.62 0.01 -7.27
N ALA A 62 -13.60 0.22 -6.40
CA ALA A 62 -13.40 0.38 -4.97
C ALA A 62 -12.78 -0.86 -4.28
N PHE A 63 -12.88 -2.05 -4.89
CA PHE A 63 -12.25 -3.28 -4.40
C PHE A 63 -10.72 -3.14 -4.29
N ALA A 64 -10.13 -2.19 -5.03
CA ALA A 64 -8.72 -1.85 -4.94
C ALA A 64 -8.27 -1.55 -3.51
N ASN A 65 -9.13 -0.95 -2.69
CA ASN A 65 -8.79 -0.64 -1.30
C ASN A 65 -8.48 -1.91 -0.49
N SER A 66 -9.16 -3.02 -0.75
CA SER A 66 -8.98 -4.27 0.00
C SER A 66 -7.58 -4.89 -0.19
N TYR A 67 -7.04 -4.85 -1.41
CA TYR A 67 -5.69 -5.38 -1.66
C TYR A 67 -4.60 -4.35 -1.38
N THR A 68 -4.87 -3.05 -1.52
CA THR A 68 -3.91 -1.99 -1.18
C THR A 68 -3.58 -1.97 0.30
N VAL A 69 -4.61 -2.01 1.15
CA VAL A 69 -4.43 -2.08 2.61
C VAL A 69 -3.64 -3.33 3.00
N LYS A 70 -3.94 -4.48 2.36
CA LYS A 70 -3.16 -5.70 2.61
C LYS A 70 -1.71 -5.56 2.15
N ALA A 71 -1.47 -4.97 0.98
CA ALA A 71 -0.11 -4.73 0.48
C ALA A 71 0.67 -3.83 1.44
N PHE A 72 0.07 -2.74 1.91
CA PHE A 72 0.64 -1.83 2.88
C PHE A 72 1.16 -2.56 4.12
N TYR A 73 0.29 -3.31 4.81
CA TYR A 73 0.66 -4.02 6.03
C TYR A 73 1.56 -5.25 5.78
N THR A 74 1.71 -5.71 4.56
CA THR A 74 2.64 -6.78 4.20
C THR A 74 4.04 -6.24 3.90
N LEU A 75 4.13 -5.13 3.19
CA LEU A 75 5.40 -4.60 2.66
C LEU A 75 6.16 -3.76 3.69
N ILE A 76 5.48 -2.89 4.44
CA ILE A 76 6.14 -1.97 5.39
C ILE A 76 7.00 -2.70 6.43
N PRO A 77 6.57 -3.81 7.07
CA PRO A 77 7.41 -4.52 8.04
C PRO A 77 8.68 -5.13 7.45
N GLY A 78 8.73 -5.31 6.13
CA GLY A 78 9.91 -5.81 5.42
C GLY A 78 11.01 -4.77 5.23
N VAL A 79 10.70 -3.48 5.42
CA VAL A 79 11.65 -2.38 5.21
C VAL A 79 12.67 -2.34 6.35
N LYS A 80 13.90 -2.73 6.05
CA LYS A 80 15.05 -2.69 6.96
C LYS A 80 16.06 -1.67 6.46
N LEU A 81 16.50 -0.80 7.32
CA LEU A 81 17.43 0.29 7.02
C LEU A 81 18.71 0.12 7.83
N LEU A 82 19.79 0.76 7.39
CA LEU A 82 21.06 0.80 8.12
C LEU A 82 21.31 2.26 8.53
N GLN A 83 21.15 2.55 9.81
CA GLN A 83 21.42 3.88 10.39
C GLN A 83 22.56 3.80 11.39
N ASP A 84 23.61 4.60 11.21
CA ASP A 84 24.80 4.60 12.06
C ASP A 84 25.43 3.19 12.23
N GLY A 85 25.40 2.36 11.19
CA GLY A 85 25.90 0.98 11.21
C GLY A 85 24.98 -0.04 11.88
N LEU A 86 23.82 0.36 12.38
CA LEU A 86 22.85 -0.51 13.04
C LEU A 86 21.61 -0.73 12.15
N LYS A 87 21.16 -1.99 12.08
CA LYS A 87 19.91 -2.33 11.41
C LYS A 87 18.72 -1.80 12.22
N ARG A 88 17.75 -1.19 11.51
CA ARG A 88 16.51 -0.70 12.11
C ARG A 88 15.32 -0.95 11.20
N ASP A 89 14.14 -0.99 11.78
CA ASP A 89 12.88 -1.00 11.07
C ASP A 89 12.47 0.44 10.65
N LEU A 90 11.70 0.57 9.58
CA LEU A 90 11.09 1.84 9.22
C LEU A 90 10.18 2.34 10.35
N ALA A 91 9.25 1.50 10.81
CA ALA A 91 8.39 1.78 11.95
C ALA A 91 8.92 1.07 13.19
N LEU A 92 9.54 1.81 14.12
CA LEU A 92 10.04 1.30 15.40
C LEU A 92 8.89 0.93 16.36
N VAL A 93 7.77 1.66 16.25
CA VAL A 93 6.55 1.40 17.01
C VAL A 93 5.38 1.18 16.02
N PRO A 94 5.04 -0.08 15.70
CA PRO A 94 4.02 -0.40 14.67
C PRO A 94 2.65 0.24 14.91
N THR A 95 2.24 0.44 16.16
CA THR A 95 0.97 1.10 16.52
C THR A 95 0.93 2.60 16.20
N LYS A 96 2.07 3.21 15.87
CA LYS A 96 2.19 4.59 15.42
C LYS A 96 2.19 4.74 13.90
N LEU A 97 2.14 3.62 13.17
CA LEU A 97 2.03 3.57 11.71
C LEU A 97 0.57 3.71 11.29
N LEU A 98 0.31 4.61 10.36
CA LEU A 98 -1.02 4.87 9.81
C LEU A 98 -0.98 4.81 8.29
N HIS A 99 -1.99 4.16 7.71
CA HIS A 99 -2.34 4.31 6.31
C HIS A 99 -3.23 5.54 6.16
N THR A 100 -2.89 6.50 5.30
CA THR A 100 -3.54 7.81 5.26
C THR A 100 -4.39 8.04 4.02
N SER A 101 -3.94 7.54 2.86
CA SER A 101 -4.61 7.80 1.58
C SER A 101 -4.25 6.78 0.53
N ASN A 102 -5.10 6.67 -0.50
CA ASN A 102 -4.78 6.00 -1.75
C ASN A 102 -5.21 6.86 -2.93
N LYS A 103 -4.35 6.95 -3.95
CA LYS A 103 -4.67 7.46 -5.27
C LYS A 103 -4.44 6.33 -6.27
N TYR A 104 -5.45 6.03 -7.07
CA TYR A 104 -5.43 4.95 -8.05
C TYR A 104 -5.31 5.50 -9.46
N ASN A 105 -4.46 4.87 -10.28
CA ASN A 105 -4.40 5.08 -11.72
C ASN A 105 -4.73 3.75 -12.42
N TRP A 106 -5.74 3.80 -13.29
CA TRP A 106 -6.28 2.65 -14.03
C TRP A 106 -5.92 2.68 -15.53
N GLU A 107 -5.08 3.62 -15.92
CA GLU A 107 -4.69 3.76 -17.32
C GLU A 107 -3.94 2.52 -17.80
N ASN A 108 -4.35 1.97 -18.93
CA ASN A 108 -3.81 0.74 -19.53
C ASN A 108 -3.88 -0.50 -18.61
N CYS A 109 -4.85 -0.54 -17.69
CA CYS A 109 -5.04 -1.64 -16.77
C CYS A 109 -6.10 -2.62 -17.23
N VAL A 110 -5.87 -3.91 -16.94
CA VAL A 110 -6.88 -4.96 -17.14
C VAL A 110 -7.81 -5.07 -15.93
N PRO A 111 -9.10 -5.44 -16.13
CA PRO A 111 -10.03 -5.66 -15.04
C PRO A 111 -9.64 -6.89 -14.21
N ILE A 112 -9.89 -6.81 -12.90
CA ILE A 112 -9.69 -7.94 -11.98
C ILE A 112 -10.84 -8.93 -12.15
N LYS A 113 -10.51 -10.20 -12.33
CA LYS A 113 -11.46 -11.31 -12.45
C LYS A 113 -11.42 -12.24 -11.22
N PRO A 114 -12.49 -13.00 -10.95
CA PRO A 114 -12.45 -14.08 -9.99
C PRO A 114 -11.31 -15.05 -10.28
N GLY A 115 -10.59 -15.45 -9.24
CA GLY A 115 -9.43 -16.35 -9.36
C GLY A 115 -8.10 -15.64 -9.55
N ASP A 116 -8.06 -14.37 -9.95
CA ASP A 116 -6.81 -13.63 -10.11
C ASP A 116 -5.96 -13.63 -8.84
N ILE A 117 -4.64 -13.71 -9.06
CA ILE A 117 -3.63 -13.54 -8.04
C ILE A 117 -2.93 -12.21 -8.30
N LEU A 118 -3.24 -11.22 -7.50
CA LEU A 118 -2.62 -9.90 -7.58
C LEU A 118 -1.28 -9.91 -6.86
N ILE A 119 -0.27 -9.32 -7.49
CA ILE A 119 1.09 -9.18 -6.98
C ILE A 119 1.42 -7.69 -6.95
N ALA A 120 1.62 -7.15 -5.76
CA ALA A 120 2.01 -5.76 -5.56
C ALA A 120 3.50 -5.67 -5.20
N LYS A 121 4.20 -4.78 -5.90
CA LYS A 121 5.57 -4.33 -5.61
C LYS A 121 5.58 -2.82 -5.61
N GLY A 122 6.60 -2.20 -5.03
CA GLY A 122 6.68 -0.75 -5.06
C GLY A 122 8.01 -0.17 -4.64
N THR A 123 8.06 1.16 -4.74
CA THR A 123 9.14 2.01 -4.27
C THR A 123 8.57 3.06 -3.34
N PHE A 124 9.41 3.70 -2.54
CA PHE A 124 9.01 4.94 -1.87
C PHE A 124 9.08 6.10 -2.87
N GLY A 125 8.08 6.99 -2.80
CA GLY A 125 8.09 8.26 -3.50
C GLY A 125 8.54 9.38 -2.57
N LYS A 126 7.75 10.46 -2.51
CA LYS A 126 8.03 11.62 -1.66
C LYS A 126 8.00 11.26 -0.18
N VAL A 127 8.97 11.77 0.57
CA VAL A 127 9.06 11.62 2.03
C VAL A 127 9.24 13.00 2.66
N TRP A 128 8.45 13.33 3.69
CA TRP A 128 8.53 14.62 4.37
C TRP A 128 8.07 14.53 5.83
N VAL A 129 8.40 15.53 6.61
CA VAL A 129 7.98 15.66 8.00
C VAL A 129 7.09 16.90 8.16
N HIS A 130 6.05 16.77 8.93
CA HIS A 130 5.26 17.91 9.40
C HIS A 130 5.94 18.50 10.64
N GLU A 131 6.51 19.69 10.53
CA GLU A 131 7.43 20.29 11.51
C GLU A 131 6.88 20.37 12.92
N GLU A 132 5.63 20.83 13.09
CA GLU A 132 5.03 20.99 14.41
C GLU A 132 4.79 19.67 15.13
N SER A 133 4.24 18.68 14.45
CA SER A 133 3.88 17.38 15.04
C SER A 133 4.99 16.35 14.97
N MET A 134 6.06 16.63 14.22
CA MET A 134 7.13 15.68 13.89
C MET A 134 6.57 14.35 13.35
N ARG A 135 5.45 14.40 12.61
CA ARG A 135 4.90 13.24 11.94
C ARG A 135 5.60 13.06 10.60
N LEU A 136 6.19 11.89 10.40
CA LEU A 136 6.78 11.51 9.13
C LEU A 136 5.67 11.05 8.18
N PHE A 137 5.69 11.54 6.95
CA PHE A 137 4.86 11.09 5.85
C PHE A 137 5.74 10.50 4.75
N ALA A 138 5.25 9.47 4.10
CA ALA A 138 5.87 8.90 2.92
C ALA A 138 4.79 8.44 1.92
N GLU A 139 5.13 8.45 0.64
CA GLU A 139 4.34 7.81 -0.42
C GLU A 139 4.94 6.45 -0.74
N MET A 140 4.08 5.45 -0.89
CA MET A 140 4.41 4.16 -1.49
C MET A 140 3.83 4.14 -2.91
N LEU A 141 4.69 4.02 -3.90
CA LEU A 141 4.30 3.91 -5.31
C LEU A 141 4.23 2.43 -5.65
N LEU A 142 3.02 1.87 -5.67
CA LEU A 142 2.80 0.45 -5.89
C LEU A 142 2.36 0.18 -7.33
N THR A 143 2.98 -0.82 -7.94
CA THR A 143 2.52 -1.44 -9.19
C THR A 143 1.90 -2.79 -8.87
N VAL A 144 0.65 -2.98 -9.27
CA VAL A 144 -0.10 -4.21 -9.06
C VAL A 144 -0.31 -4.90 -10.40
N LYS A 145 0.14 -6.13 -10.50
CA LYS A 145 -0.05 -7.00 -11.68
C LYS A 145 -0.79 -8.28 -11.28
N ASN A 146 -1.41 -8.93 -12.26
CA ASN A 146 -1.98 -10.25 -12.05
C ASN A 146 -0.95 -11.37 -12.29
N GLN A 147 -1.35 -12.63 -12.22
CA GLN A 147 -0.51 -13.79 -12.43
C GLN A 147 0.07 -13.92 -13.86
N ASN A 148 -0.50 -13.21 -14.83
CA ASN A 148 -0.07 -13.18 -16.23
C ASN A 148 0.86 -12.00 -16.54
N ASP A 149 1.33 -11.28 -15.49
CA ASP A 149 2.14 -10.05 -15.59
C ASP A 149 1.39 -8.86 -16.22
N GLU A 150 0.06 -8.91 -16.33
CA GLU A 150 -0.76 -7.82 -16.85
C GLU A 150 -0.97 -6.75 -15.76
N LEU A 151 -0.87 -5.48 -16.14
CA LEU A 151 -1.06 -4.36 -15.22
C LEU A 151 -2.52 -4.26 -14.79
N VAL A 152 -2.73 -4.24 -13.49
CA VAL A 152 -4.06 -4.16 -12.85
C VAL A 152 -4.33 -2.77 -12.28
N CYS A 153 -3.34 -2.18 -11.64
CA CYS A 153 -3.46 -0.84 -11.05
C CYS A 153 -2.09 -0.27 -10.68
N GLN A 154 -1.93 1.04 -10.81
CA GLN A 154 -0.85 1.80 -10.18
C GLN A 154 -1.43 2.59 -9.01
N ILE A 155 -0.75 2.58 -7.86
CA ILE A 155 -1.28 3.15 -6.63
C ILE A 155 -0.24 4.02 -5.97
N THR A 156 -0.62 5.25 -5.60
CA THR A 156 0.12 6.05 -4.63
C THR A 156 -0.57 5.92 -3.29
N SER A 157 0.06 5.22 -2.35
CA SER A 157 -0.47 4.96 -1.01
C SER A 157 0.26 5.81 0.02
N GLY A 158 -0.47 6.59 0.81
CA GLY A 158 0.09 7.45 1.84
C GLY A 158 0.36 6.69 3.13
N VAL A 159 1.54 6.93 3.68
CA VAL A 159 2.02 6.41 4.97
C VAL A 159 2.22 7.58 5.92
N ALA A 160 1.82 7.45 7.17
CA ALA A 160 2.22 8.37 8.23
C ALA A 160 2.72 7.60 9.45
N ILE A 161 3.80 8.09 10.06
CA ILE A 161 4.32 7.56 11.32
C ILE A 161 4.36 8.71 12.32
N ALA A 162 3.67 8.55 13.45
CA ALA A 162 3.68 9.57 14.50
C ALA A 162 5.06 9.71 15.15
N ALA A 163 5.35 10.87 15.71
CA ALA A 163 6.61 11.18 16.38
C ALA A 163 7.01 10.10 17.40
N GLY A 164 8.27 9.70 17.35
CA GLY A 164 8.80 8.60 18.17
C GLY A 164 8.32 7.21 17.75
N GLY A 165 7.75 7.07 16.57
CA GLY A 165 7.41 5.79 15.94
C GLY A 165 8.39 5.36 14.85
N TYR A 166 9.33 6.24 14.53
CA TYR A 166 10.34 6.03 13.49
C TYR A 166 11.75 6.40 13.98
#